data_38a93f82eff1858ccd586f057d0400aa
#
_entry.id   38a93f82eff1858ccd586f057d0400aa
#
_cell.length_a   1.000
_cell.length_b   1.000
_cell.length_c   1.000
_cell.angle_alpha   90.00
_cell.angle_beta   90.00
_cell.angle_gamma   90.00
#
_symmetry.space_group_name_H-M   'P 1'
#
loop_
_entity.id
_entity.type
_entity.pdbx_description
1 polymer ?
#
loop_
_entity_poly.entity_id
_entity_poly.type
_entity_poly.pdbx_seq_one_letter_code
_entity_poly.pdbx_strand_id
1 'polypeptide(L)'
;MAIIISADEIKKELPNYSPEKVEEFHHESTVRANKLFEKALRESSFKDVILLNGGTASGKTEFLDTQLSDKECIIMDATLSTELGAKNKIRQIVKAGKTPIIYMVIPDDLRRAFIAFLNRDRKFSDTHFYKTHSGSRKTLLWIAKNYPDIEINIIESSYGENKKMQFKRINLSSVNHLITLLNSMQKTESDIISSVSLLTK
;
A
#
# COMPACT_ATOMS: atom_id res chain seq x y z
N MET A 1 -12.62 -14.97 7.19
CA MET A 1 -12.54 -13.52 6.88
C MET A 1 -11.28 -12.93 7.47
N ALA A 2 -10.65 -12.00 6.76
CA ALA A 2 -9.40 -11.37 7.18
C ALA A 2 -9.57 -10.45 8.40
N ILE A 3 -8.49 -10.32 9.19
CA ILE A 3 -8.35 -9.25 10.19
C ILE A 3 -7.69 -8.06 9.48
N ILE A 4 -8.48 -7.03 9.17
CA ILE A 4 -8.01 -5.86 8.42
C ILE A 4 -7.64 -4.73 9.39
N ILE A 5 -6.45 -4.18 9.22
CA ILE A 5 -5.94 -3.06 10.01
C ILE A 5 -5.56 -1.93 9.06
N SER A 6 -6.30 -0.84 9.12
CA SER A 6 -6.09 0.35 8.29
C SER A 6 -5.99 1.61 9.17
N ALA A 7 -4.89 2.33 9.04
CA ALA A 7 -4.73 3.62 9.72
C ALA A 7 -5.76 4.65 9.21
N ASP A 8 -6.22 4.52 7.98
CA ASP A 8 -7.21 5.40 7.39
C ASP A 8 -8.62 5.17 7.96
N GLU A 9 -8.99 3.92 8.25
CA GLU A 9 -10.26 3.63 8.93
C GLU A 9 -10.21 4.03 10.40
N ILE A 10 -9.13 3.72 11.11
CA ILE A 10 -8.92 4.12 12.51
C ILE A 10 -9.00 5.65 12.66
N LYS A 11 -8.49 6.39 11.67
CA LYS A 11 -8.53 7.85 11.68
C LYS A 11 -9.94 8.42 11.74
N LYS A 12 -10.90 7.79 11.06
CA LYS A 12 -12.30 8.20 11.05
C LYS A 12 -12.98 8.05 12.43
N GLU A 13 -12.43 7.18 13.29
CA GLU A 13 -12.93 6.93 14.65
C GLU A 13 -12.31 7.87 15.70
N LEU A 14 -11.34 8.70 15.31
CA LEU A 14 -10.70 9.62 16.24
C LEU A 14 -11.62 10.78 16.59
N PRO A 15 -11.65 11.21 17.86
CA PRO A 15 -12.43 12.38 18.27
C PRO A 15 -12.00 13.62 17.47
N ASN A 16 -12.98 14.42 17.04
CA ASN A 16 -12.78 15.66 16.28
C ASN A 16 -12.08 15.46 14.91
N TYR A 17 -12.07 14.24 14.37
CA TYR A 17 -11.56 14.00 13.02
C TYR A 17 -12.37 14.79 11.99
N SER A 18 -11.65 15.42 11.08
CA SER A 18 -12.20 16.09 9.90
C SER A 18 -11.35 15.73 8.67
N PRO A 19 -11.95 15.44 7.52
CA PRO A 19 -11.23 15.14 6.30
C PRO A 19 -10.24 16.23 5.85
N GLU A 20 -10.53 17.49 6.14
CA GLU A 20 -9.67 18.64 5.83
C GLU A 20 -8.40 18.67 6.67
N LYS A 21 -8.44 18.06 7.86
CA LYS A 21 -7.34 18.01 8.83
C LYS A 21 -6.65 16.64 8.90
N VAL A 22 -6.78 15.85 7.85
CA VAL A 22 -6.32 14.45 7.83
C VAL A 22 -4.85 14.27 8.23
N GLU A 23 -3.98 15.24 7.91
CA GLU A 23 -2.55 15.17 8.26
C GLU A 23 -2.31 15.30 9.77
N GLU A 24 -3.12 16.10 10.49
CA GLU A 24 -3.02 16.25 11.95
C GLU A 24 -3.26 14.91 12.69
N PHE A 25 -4.17 14.08 12.16
CA PHE A 25 -4.53 12.79 12.74
C PHE A 25 -3.67 11.62 12.28
N HIS A 26 -2.77 11.85 11.32
CA HIS A 26 -2.00 10.78 10.71
C HIS A 26 -1.09 10.05 11.70
N HIS A 27 -0.42 10.79 12.58
CA HIS A 27 0.48 10.18 13.58
C HIS A 27 -0.29 9.29 14.56
N GLU A 28 -1.36 9.79 15.16
CA GLU A 28 -2.14 9.05 16.14
C GLU A 28 -2.78 7.79 15.55
N SER A 29 -3.39 7.91 14.37
CA SER A 29 -3.99 6.75 13.68
C SER A 29 -2.94 5.69 13.34
N THR A 30 -1.73 6.09 12.95
CA THR A 30 -0.63 5.17 12.68
C THR A 30 -0.17 4.44 13.95
N VAL A 31 -0.06 5.15 15.08
CA VAL A 31 0.29 4.53 16.37
C VAL A 31 -0.77 3.52 16.80
N ARG A 32 -2.06 3.86 16.69
CA ARG A 32 -3.17 2.94 16.99
C ARG A 32 -3.18 1.73 16.08
N ALA A 33 -3.00 1.92 14.77
CA ALA A 33 -2.89 0.83 13.80
C ALA A 33 -1.74 -0.13 14.13
N ASN A 34 -0.58 0.40 14.54
CA ASN A 34 0.56 -0.41 14.93
C ASN A 34 0.26 -1.26 16.17
N LYS A 35 -0.41 -0.70 17.19
CA LYS A 35 -0.83 -1.45 18.39
C LYS A 35 -1.83 -2.57 18.05
N LEU A 36 -2.81 -2.29 17.19
CA LEU A 36 -3.77 -3.30 16.72
C LEU A 36 -3.07 -4.39 15.91
N PHE A 37 -2.10 -4.04 15.08
CA PHE A 37 -1.30 -4.99 14.32
C PHE A 37 -0.51 -5.92 15.25
N GLU A 38 0.19 -5.38 16.24
CA GLU A 38 0.90 -6.18 17.24
C GLU A 38 -0.04 -7.10 18.04
N LYS A 39 -1.22 -6.61 18.38
CA LYS A 39 -2.26 -7.43 19.03
C LYS A 39 -2.71 -8.57 18.12
N ALA A 40 -3.03 -8.29 16.87
CA ALA A 40 -3.45 -9.31 15.91
C ALA A 40 -2.35 -10.37 15.67
N LEU A 41 -1.09 -9.96 15.60
CA LEU A 41 0.04 -10.89 15.47
C LEU A 41 0.13 -11.87 16.65
N ARG A 42 -0.17 -11.42 17.88
CA ARG A 42 -0.12 -12.29 19.09
C ARG A 42 -1.33 -13.19 19.24
N GLU A 43 -2.52 -12.65 18.94
CA GLU A 43 -3.79 -13.30 19.33
C GLU A 43 -4.44 -14.11 18.22
N SER A 44 -4.17 -13.80 16.96
CA SER A 44 -4.75 -14.52 15.84
C SER A 44 -4.04 -15.84 15.56
N SER A 45 -4.82 -16.88 15.22
CA SER A 45 -4.32 -18.18 14.74
C SER A 45 -3.84 -18.14 13.28
N PHE A 46 -4.17 -17.11 12.51
CA PHE A 46 -3.77 -16.99 11.11
C PHE A 46 -2.25 -16.97 10.95
N LYS A 47 -1.76 -17.74 9.96
CA LYS A 47 -0.33 -17.83 9.65
C LYS A 47 0.12 -16.73 8.71
N ASP A 48 -0.71 -16.40 7.72
CA ASP A 48 -0.37 -15.45 6.67
C ASP A 48 -0.67 -14.02 7.11
N VAL A 49 0.27 -13.14 6.83
CA VAL A 49 0.16 -11.70 7.09
C VAL A 49 0.45 -10.94 5.80
N ILE A 50 -0.58 -10.33 5.26
CA ILE A 50 -0.48 -9.52 4.04
C ILE A 50 -0.11 -8.08 4.41
N LEU A 51 0.96 -7.58 3.82
CA LEU A 51 1.30 -6.18 3.82
C LEU A 51 0.92 -5.58 2.47
N LEU A 52 -0.04 -4.67 2.45
CA LEU A 52 -0.33 -3.91 1.24
C LEU A 52 0.75 -2.86 1.02
N ASN A 53 1.15 -2.69 -0.24
CA ASN A 53 2.12 -1.71 -0.71
C ASN A 53 1.53 -0.95 -1.89
N GLY A 54 1.93 0.30 -2.07
CA GLY A 54 1.49 1.12 -3.21
C GLY A 54 1.18 2.54 -2.79
N GLY A 55 1.31 3.48 -3.72
CA GLY A 55 1.07 4.89 -3.48
C GLY A 55 -0.39 5.21 -3.11
N THR A 56 -0.62 6.41 -2.65
CA THR A 56 -1.96 6.93 -2.41
C THR A 56 -2.80 6.91 -3.70
N ALA A 57 -4.08 6.56 -3.59
CA ALA A 57 -5.00 6.41 -4.73
C ALA A 57 -4.62 5.35 -5.77
N SER A 58 -3.81 4.36 -5.41
CA SER A 58 -3.47 3.24 -6.30
C SER A 58 -4.53 2.15 -6.39
N GLY A 59 -5.66 2.26 -5.67
CA GLY A 59 -6.72 1.23 -5.67
C GLY A 59 -6.56 0.15 -4.60
N LYS A 60 -5.69 0.34 -3.58
CA LYS A 60 -5.47 -0.66 -2.52
C LYS A 60 -6.73 -1.03 -1.77
N THR A 61 -7.54 -0.06 -1.38
CA THR A 61 -8.78 -0.29 -0.64
C THR A 61 -9.76 -1.14 -1.44
N GLU A 62 -10.00 -0.79 -2.70
CA GLU A 62 -10.88 -1.56 -3.58
C GLU A 62 -10.34 -2.96 -3.86
N PHE A 63 -9.00 -3.11 -3.98
CA PHE A 63 -8.38 -4.43 -4.12
C PHE A 63 -8.55 -5.27 -2.85
N LEU A 64 -8.35 -4.68 -1.68
CA LEU A 64 -8.55 -5.33 -0.40
C LEU A 64 -10.00 -5.82 -0.28
N ASP A 65 -10.96 -4.94 -0.50
CA ASP A 65 -12.39 -5.21 -0.31
C ASP A 65 -12.91 -6.28 -1.28
N THR A 66 -12.40 -6.29 -2.52
CA THR A 66 -12.91 -7.18 -3.57
C THR A 66 -12.14 -8.47 -3.74
N GLN A 67 -10.87 -8.54 -3.31
CA GLN A 67 -9.99 -9.67 -3.60
C GLN A 67 -9.37 -10.35 -2.37
N LEU A 68 -9.34 -9.67 -1.22
CA LEU A 68 -8.62 -10.15 -0.05
C LEU A 68 -9.48 -10.30 1.21
N SER A 69 -10.61 -9.63 1.32
CA SER A 69 -11.42 -9.57 2.55
C SER A 69 -11.88 -10.93 3.08
N ASP A 70 -12.11 -11.90 2.20
CA ASP A 70 -12.57 -13.24 2.56
C ASP A 70 -11.44 -14.21 2.92
N LYS A 71 -10.18 -13.79 2.77
CA LYS A 71 -9.03 -14.65 3.11
C LYS A 71 -8.87 -14.82 4.62
N GLU A 72 -8.39 -15.97 5.04
CA GLU A 72 -8.02 -16.25 6.45
C GLU A 72 -6.59 -15.77 6.74
N CYS A 73 -6.42 -14.46 6.92
CA CYS A 73 -5.13 -13.82 7.14
C CYS A 73 -5.27 -12.52 7.94
N ILE A 74 -4.12 -11.96 8.35
CA ILE A 74 -4.03 -10.60 8.86
C ILE A 74 -3.62 -9.69 7.69
N ILE A 75 -4.29 -8.55 7.50
CA ILE A 75 -3.96 -7.58 6.46
C ILE A 75 -3.61 -6.24 7.11
N MET A 76 -2.43 -5.72 6.83
CA MET A 76 -2.03 -4.36 7.17
C MET A 76 -2.14 -3.49 5.92
N ASP A 77 -3.16 -2.64 5.86
CA ASP A 77 -3.31 -1.64 4.79
C ASP A 77 -2.35 -0.48 5.06
N ALA A 78 -1.29 -0.43 4.29
CA ALA A 78 -0.24 0.56 4.39
C ALA A 78 0.28 0.97 3.00
N THR A 79 1.04 2.04 2.92
CA THR A 79 1.76 2.42 1.68
C THR A 79 3.10 1.73 1.58
N LEU A 80 3.69 1.31 2.71
CA LEU A 80 5.07 0.80 2.80
C LEU A 80 6.06 1.68 2.03
N SER A 81 5.99 2.98 2.21
CA SER A 81 6.78 3.95 1.45
C SER A 81 8.20 4.17 1.99
N THR A 82 8.58 3.49 3.09
CA THR A 82 9.92 3.58 3.68
C THR A 82 10.49 2.21 3.99
N GLU A 83 11.79 2.03 3.70
CA GLU A 83 12.53 0.79 3.98
C GLU A 83 12.51 0.43 5.48
N LEU A 84 12.69 1.43 6.35
CA LEU A 84 12.66 1.21 7.80
C LEU A 84 11.28 0.73 8.27
N GLY A 85 10.20 1.34 7.79
CA GLY A 85 8.84 0.93 8.10
C GLY A 85 8.55 -0.51 7.67
N ALA A 86 8.94 -0.86 6.44
CA ALA A 86 8.80 -2.21 5.91
C ALA A 86 9.62 -3.23 6.70
N LYS A 87 10.89 -2.93 6.97
CA LYS A 87 11.79 -3.78 7.79
C LYS A 87 11.19 -4.08 9.16
N ASN A 88 10.66 -3.05 9.84
CA ASN A 88 10.07 -3.22 11.16
C ASN A 88 8.83 -4.12 11.11
N LYS A 89 7.95 -3.95 10.11
CA LYS A 89 6.76 -4.80 9.93
C LYS A 89 7.15 -6.25 9.64
N ILE A 90 8.06 -6.49 8.70
CA ILE A 90 8.54 -7.84 8.37
C ILE A 90 9.12 -8.52 9.62
N ARG A 91 9.95 -7.81 10.38
CA ARG A 91 10.55 -8.36 11.63
C ARG A 91 9.49 -8.70 12.67
N GLN A 92 8.46 -7.87 12.87
CA GLN A 92 7.35 -8.15 13.78
C GLN A 92 6.61 -9.43 13.37
N ILE A 93 6.32 -9.59 12.08
CA ILE A 93 5.62 -10.77 11.54
C ILE A 93 6.43 -12.04 11.77
N VAL A 94 7.70 -12.04 11.35
CA VAL A 94 8.61 -13.19 11.50
C VAL A 94 8.80 -13.54 12.97
N LYS A 95 8.99 -12.54 13.85
CA LYS A 95 9.12 -12.76 15.31
C LYS A 95 7.87 -13.40 15.92
N ALA A 96 6.69 -13.14 15.36
CA ALA A 96 5.44 -13.78 15.77
C ALA A 96 5.25 -15.19 15.19
N GLY A 97 6.22 -15.74 14.47
CA GLY A 97 6.15 -17.05 13.82
C GLY A 97 5.17 -17.11 12.65
N LYS A 98 4.92 -15.97 11.99
CA LYS A 98 3.99 -15.83 10.87
C LYS A 98 4.72 -15.54 9.56
N THR A 99 4.02 -15.73 8.43
CA THR A 99 4.56 -15.60 7.07
C THR A 99 4.17 -14.26 6.47
N PRO A 100 5.12 -13.35 6.16
CA PRO A 100 4.81 -12.11 5.45
C PRO A 100 4.59 -12.37 3.97
N ILE A 101 3.54 -11.75 3.40
CA ILE A 101 3.23 -11.73 1.97
C ILE A 101 3.01 -10.27 1.58
N ILE A 102 3.59 -9.86 0.46
CA ILE A 102 3.45 -8.48 -0.02
C ILE A 102 2.51 -8.45 -1.24
N TYR A 103 1.54 -7.54 -1.22
CA TYR A 103 0.76 -7.18 -2.39
C TYR A 103 1.02 -5.72 -2.72
N MET A 104 1.65 -5.47 -3.86
CA MET A 104 1.79 -4.13 -4.40
C MET A 104 0.66 -3.84 -5.37
N VAL A 105 -0.12 -2.80 -5.11
CA VAL A 105 -1.11 -2.29 -6.05
C VAL A 105 -0.56 -1.03 -6.72
N ILE A 106 -0.46 -1.05 -8.04
CA ILE A 106 0.04 0.04 -8.87
C ILE A 106 -1.02 0.47 -9.88
N PRO A 107 -1.23 1.77 -10.08
CA PRO A 107 -2.09 2.23 -11.15
C PRO A 107 -1.37 2.06 -12.51
N ASP A 108 -2.12 1.65 -13.53
CA ASP A 108 -1.68 1.63 -14.92
C ASP A 108 -1.38 3.04 -15.45
N ASP A 109 -2.08 4.06 -14.90
CA ASP A 109 -1.90 5.47 -15.23
C ASP A 109 -1.81 6.34 -13.97
N LEU A 110 -0.65 6.95 -13.75
CA LEU A 110 -0.40 7.87 -12.62
C LEU A 110 -1.25 9.15 -12.69
N ARG A 111 -1.60 9.64 -13.88
CA ARG A 111 -2.46 10.82 -14.03
C ARG A 111 -3.85 10.54 -13.51
N ARG A 112 -4.42 9.39 -13.87
CA ARG A 112 -5.71 8.94 -13.35
C ARG A 112 -5.70 8.78 -11.83
N ALA A 113 -4.65 8.18 -11.30
CA ALA A 113 -4.47 8.05 -9.86
C ALA A 113 -4.37 9.41 -9.17
N PHE A 114 -3.70 10.39 -9.81
CA PHE A 114 -3.59 11.75 -9.27
C PHE A 114 -4.93 12.49 -9.29
N ILE A 115 -5.70 12.37 -10.38
CA ILE A 115 -7.08 12.91 -10.43
C ILE A 115 -7.94 12.30 -9.32
N ALA A 116 -7.87 10.98 -9.15
CA ALA A 116 -8.60 10.30 -8.07
C ALA A 116 -8.13 10.76 -6.68
N PHE A 117 -6.85 11.06 -6.51
CA PHE A 117 -6.30 11.62 -5.28
C PHE A 117 -6.85 13.02 -4.99
N LEU A 118 -6.88 13.91 -5.98
CA LEU A 118 -7.39 15.28 -5.84
C LEU A 118 -8.90 15.32 -5.52
N ASN A 119 -9.66 14.36 -6.04
CA ASN A 119 -11.10 14.25 -5.84
C ASN A 119 -11.52 13.55 -4.54
N ARG A 120 -10.57 13.15 -3.68
CA ARG A 120 -10.90 12.57 -2.38
C ARG A 120 -11.39 13.64 -1.40
N ASP A 121 -12.28 13.22 -0.51
CA ASP A 121 -12.71 14.07 0.61
C ASP A 121 -11.52 14.43 1.53
N ARG A 122 -10.60 13.48 1.72
CA ARG A 122 -9.39 13.64 2.54
C ARG A 122 -8.34 14.47 1.80
N LYS A 123 -7.96 15.60 2.37
CA LYS A 123 -7.03 16.56 1.76
C LYS A 123 -5.61 16.38 2.28
N PHE A 124 -4.83 15.55 1.62
CA PHE A 124 -3.38 15.51 1.77
C PHE A 124 -2.72 16.48 0.77
N SER A 125 -1.52 16.94 1.09
CA SER A 125 -0.69 17.70 0.16
C SER A 125 -0.29 16.84 -1.07
N ASP A 126 -0.12 17.47 -2.23
CA ASP A 126 0.33 16.77 -3.45
C ASP A 126 1.68 16.05 -3.24
N THR A 127 2.53 16.62 -2.39
CA THR A 127 3.80 16.01 -1.98
C THR A 127 3.58 14.63 -1.38
N HIS A 128 2.48 14.40 -0.66
CA HIS A 128 2.14 13.08 -0.12
C HIS A 128 1.92 12.05 -1.23
N PHE A 129 1.26 12.43 -2.33
CA PHE A 129 1.09 11.57 -3.49
C PHE A 129 2.46 11.19 -4.09
N TYR A 130 3.33 12.17 -4.35
CA TYR A 130 4.63 11.94 -4.97
C TYR A 130 5.53 11.05 -4.11
N LYS A 131 5.64 11.36 -2.82
CA LYS A 131 6.44 10.59 -1.85
C LYS A 131 5.96 9.15 -1.71
N THR A 132 4.64 8.93 -1.63
CA THR A 132 4.12 7.56 -1.43
C THR A 132 4.28 6.71 -2.69
N HIS A 133 4.12 7.26 -3.89
CA HIS A 133 4.33 6.54 -5.14
C HIS A 133 5.80 6.24 -5.43
N SER A 134 6.70 7.18 -5.18
CA SER A 134 8.15 6.96 -5.30
C SER A 134 8.63 5.97 -4.23
N GLY A 135 8.32 6.26 -2.97
CA GLY A 135 8.77 5.47 -1.83
C GLY A 135 8.30 4.02 -1.84
N SER A 136 7.04 3.76 -2.20
CA SER A 136 6.51 2.40 -2.26
C SER A 136 7.25 1.53 -3.29
N ARG A 137 7.59 2.08 -4.46
CA ARG A 137 8.37 1.38 -5.50
C ARG A 137 9.78 1.08 -5.03
N LYS A 138 10.45 2.08 -4.47
CA LYS A 138 11.80 1.95 -3.91
C LYS A 138 11.85 0.89 -2.81
N THR A 139 10.91 0.97 -1.88
CA THR A 139 10.83 0.04 -0.75
C THR A 139 10.56 -1.39 -1.21
N LEU A 140 9.69 -1.60 -2.21
CA LEU A 140 9.44 -2.95 -2.71
C LEU A 140 10.68 -3.56 -3.38
N LEU A 141 11.42 -2.79 -4.18
CA LEU A 141 12.68 -3.25 -4.76
C LEU A 141 13.70 -3.61 -3.67
N TRP A 142 13.77 -2.79 -2.60
CA TRP A 142 14.61 -3.08 -1.45
C TRP A 142 14.17 -4.39 -0.75
N ILE A 143 12.87 -4.62 -0.53
CA ILE A 143 12.35 -5.87 0.05
C ILE A 143 12.76 -7.06 -0.82
N ALA A 144 12.52 -7.01 -2.12
CA ALA A 144 12.83 -8.10 -3.04
C ALA A 144 14.32 -8.48 -3.05
N LYS A 145 15.20 -7.50 -2.85
CA LYS A 145 16.66 -7.73 -2.77
C LYS A 145 17.12 -8.27 -1.42
N ASN A 146 16.48 -7.88 -0.32
CA ASN A 146 16.93 -8.20 1.03
C ASN A 146 16.17 -9.37 1.68
N TYR A 147 15.01 -9.73 1.14
CA TYR A 147 14.14 -10.80 1.61
C TYR A 147 13.62 -11.62 0.42
N PRO A 148 14.50 -12.37 -0.29
CA PRO A 148 14.15 -13.08 -1.53
C PRO A 148 13.09 -14.17 -1.33
N ASP A 149 12.92 -14.66 -0.10
CA ASP A 149 11.95 -15.71 0.25
C ASP A 149 10.54 -15.16 0.53
N ILE A 150 10.36 -13.84 0.60
CA ILE A 150 9.04 -13.25 0.78
C ILE A 150 8.26 -13.29 -0.54
N GLU A 151 7.06 -13.84 -0.49
CA GLU A 151 6.14 -13.80 -1.63
C GLU A 151 5.74 -12.36 -1.94
N ILE A 152 5.99 -11.92 -3.18
CA ILE A 152 5.61 -10.59 -3.69
C ILE A 152 4.66 -10.75 -4.86
N ASN A 153 3.48 -10.14 -4.74
CA ASN A 153 2.45 -10.10 -5.75
C ASN A 153 2.30 -8.66 -6.27
N ILE A 154 2.41 -8.46 -7.57
CA ILE A 154 2.22 -7.16 -8.21
C ILE A 154 0.88 -7.16 -8.92
N ILE A 155 0.05 -6.20 -8.55
CA ILE A 155 -1.31 -6.01 -9.03
C ILE A 155 -1.39 -4.66 -9.75
N GLU A 156 -1.68 -4.70 -11.03
CA GLU A 156 -2.00 -3.49 -11.80
C GLU A 156 -3.48 -3.17 -11.62
N SER A 157 -3.78 -1.93 -11.25
CA SER A 157 -5.14 -1.40 -11.16
C SER A 157 -5.45 -0.52 -12.36
N SER A 158 -6.61 -0.72 -12.97
CA SER A 158 -7.11 0.05 -14.10
C SER A 158 -8.61 0.29 -13.96
N TYR A 159 -9.19 1.18 -14.77
CA TYR A 159 -10.64 1.33 -14.86
C TYR A 159 -11.14 0.67 -16.13
N GLY A 160 -12.12 -0.23 -15.99
CA GLY A 160 -12.83 -0.82 -17.12
C GLY A 160 -13.81 0.17 -17.77
N GLU A 161 -14.43 -0.24 -18.88
CA GLU A 161 -15.42 0.56 -19.64
C GLU A 161 -16.61 1.01 -18.78
N ASN A 162 -17.00 0.19 -17.80
CA ASN A 162 -18.07 0.49 -16.83
C ASN A 162 -17.65 1.40 -15.68
N LYS A 163 -16.46 2.01 -15.73
CA LYS A 163 -15.84 2.82 -14.68
C LYS A 163 -15.58 2.07 -13.37
N LYS A 164 -15.71 0.74 -13.34
CA LYS A 164 -15.32 -0.07 -12.19
C LYS A 164 -13.83 -0.36 -12.25
N MET A 165 -13.21 -0.37 -11.08
CA MET A 165 -11.79 -0.72 -10.96
C MET A 165 -11.60 -2.21 -11.27
N GLN A 166 -10.59 -2.51 -12.07
CA GLN A 166 -10.17 -3.84 -12.45
C GLN A 166 -8.75 -4.08 -11.95
N PHE A 167 -8.46 -5.34 -11.64
CA PHE A 167 -7.17 -5.74 -11.11
C PHE A 167 -6.59 -6.87 -11.94
N LYS A 168 -5.36 -6.70 -12.37
CA LYS A 168 -4.61 -7.70 -13.11
C LYS A 168 -3.33 -8.07 -12.35
N ARG A 169 -3.20 -9.33 -11.98
CA ARG A 169 -1.94 -9.84 -11.41
C ARG A 169 -0.89 -9.94 -12.51
N ILE A 170 0.28 -9.38 -12.27
CA ILE A 170 1.43 -9.53 -13.16
C ILE A 170 2.09 -10.88 -12.87
N ASN A 171 2.15 -11.76 -13.88
CA ASN A 171 2.77 -13.06 -13.74
C ASN A 171 4.30 -12.91 -13.74
N LEU A 172 4.93 -13.45 -12.73
CA LEU A 172 6.37 -13.44 -12.54
C LEU A 172 6.89 -14.88 -12.65
N SER A 173 7.87 -15.09 -13.52
CA SER A 173 8.43 -16.43 -13.76
C SER A 173 9.62 -16.77 -12.85
N SER A 174 10.23 -15.77 -12.22
CA SER A 174 11.39 -15.93 -11.34
C SER A 174 11.67 -14.68 -10.51
N VAL A 175 12.51 -14.81 -9.50
CA VAL A 175 13.01 -13.67 -8.69
C VAL A 175 13.76 -12.66 -9.57
N ASN A 176 14.54 -13.12 -10.55
CA ASN A 176 15.25 -12.24 -11.48
C ASN A 176 14.27 -11.43 -12.35
N HIS A 177 13.18 -12.06 -12.82
CA HIS A 177 12.12 -11.34 -13.53
C HIS A 177 11.46 -10.29 -12.63
N LEU A 178 11.17 -10.63 -11.38
CA LEU A 178 10.65 -9.66 -10.38
C LEU A 178 11.61 -8.47 -10.22
N ILE A 179 12.90 -8.70 -9.99
CA ILE A 179 13.90 -7.64 -9.81
C ILE A 179 14.00 -6.76 -11.07
N THR A 180 14.00 -7.35 -12.26
CA THR A 180 14.03 -6.62 -13.54
C THR A 180 12.80 -5.73 -13.68
N LEU A 181 11.61 -6.28 -13.43
CA LEU A 181 10.36 -5.52 -13.45
C LEU A 181 10.39 -4.37 -12.44
N LEU A 182 10.76 -4.65 -11.19
CA LEU A 182 10.81 -3.63 -10.15
C LEU A 182 11.82 -2.52 -10.45
N ASN A 183 12.94 -2.81 -11.08
CA ASN A 183 13.88 -1.79 -11.55
C ASN A 183 13.25 -0.91 -12.65
N SER A 184 12.53 -1.50 -13.61
CA SER A 184 11.87 -0.73 -14.68
C SER A 184 10.72 0.15 -14.18
N MET A 185 10.13 -0.22 -13.05
CA MET A 185 9.01 0.51 -12.41
C MET A 185 9.47 1.65 -11.49
N GLN A 186 10.78 1.81 -11.26
CA GLN A 186 11.27 2.89 -10.40
C GLN A 186 10.91 4.26 -10.98
N LYS A 187 10.42 5.13 -10.12
CA LYS A 187 10.13 6.53 -10.43
C LYS A 187 10.53 7.39 -9.24
N THR A 188 11.31 8.41 -9.49
CA THR A 188 11.59 9.47 -8.51
C THR A 188 10.37 10.34 -8.30
N GLU A 189 10.36 11.15 -7.24
CA GLU A 189 9.30 12.14 -7.04
C GLU A 189 9.22 13.10 -8.24
N SER A 190 10.38 13.51 -8.81
CA SER A 190 10.45 14.36 -9.99
C SER A 190 9.82 13.71 -11.23
N ASP A 191 10.04 12.40 -11.45
CA ASP A 191 9.41 11.66 -12.56
C ASP A 191 7.90 11.63 -12.41
N ILE A 192 7.40 11.46 -11.17
CA ILE A 192 5.96 11.43 -10.88
C ILE A 192 5.37 12.82 -11.10
N ILE A 193 6.01 13.88 -10.58
CA ILE A 193 5.59 15.28 -10.82
C ILE A 193 5.51 15.55 -12.32
N SER A 194 6.53 15.21 -13.08
CA SER A 194 6.55 15.39 -14.53
C SER A 194 5.42 14.63 -15.23
N SER A 195 5.09 13.43 -14.73
CA SER A 195 4.01 12.60 -15.29
C SER A 195 2.62 13.22 -15.08
N VAL A 196 2.39 14.00 -14.01
CA VAL A 196 1.08 14.56 -13.65
C VAL A 196 0.94 16.06 -13.86
N SER A 197 2.04 16.79 -14.08
CA SER A 197 2.08 18.26 -14.16
C SER A 197 1.22 18.88 -15.27
N LEU A 198 0.81 18.11 -16.28
CA LEU A 198 -0.13 18.56 -17.32
C LEU A 198 -1.56 18.73 -16.82
N LEU A 199 -1.87 18.27 -15.60
CA LEU A 199 -3.20 18.33 -15.00
C LEU A 199 -3.38 19.49 -14.02
N THR A 200 -2.28 20.18 -13.68
CA THR A 200 -2.27 21.31 -12.72
C THR A 200 -2.21 22.68 -13.39
N LYS A 201 -2.38 22.73 -14.70
CA LYS A 201 -2.61 23.93 -15.50
C LYS A 201 -4.08 23.96 -15.93
#